data_20bcf484f2e08e1a18998c9c1f1a60d3
#
_entry.id   20bcf484f2e08e1a18998c9c1f1a60d3
#
_cell.length_a   1.000
_cell.length_b   1.000
_cell.length_c   1.000
_cell.angle_alpha   90.00
_cell.angle_beta   90.00
_cell.angle_gamma   90.00
#
_symmetry.space_group_name_H-M   'P 1'
#
loop_
_entity.id
_entity.type
_entity.pdbx_description
1 polymer ?
#
loop_
_entity_poly.entity_id
_entity_poly.type
_entity_poly.pdbx_seq_one_letter_code
_entity_poly.pdbx_strand_id
1 'polypeptide(L)'
;MYYFNPLAQVSLIGQSVSYIWGSIATIPGQLGLTPKAEIQMSPLWKLAANAGPFVKIAALSGAAAVTLGAYGSHKLSEKDQKQVFETASRYHFIHTLAMLGLPFCRARYLAATFLLSGIVLFCGTCYYSAFTGDKKYNKLTPIGGMCFIVGWLSMCV
;
A
#
# COMPACT_ATOMS: atom_id res chain seq x y z
N MET A 1 -39.51 -22.48 -24.25
CA MET A 1 -38.11 -22.52 -23.77
C MET A 1 -37.54 -21.13 -23.92
N TYR A 2 -37.59 -20.31 -22.85
CA TYR A 2 -37.14 -18.93 -22.89
C TYR A 2 -35.62 -18.90 -22.69
N TYR A 3 -34.88 -18.45 -23.70
CA TYR A 3 -33.43 -18.26 -23.59
C TYR A 3 -33.15 -17.09 -22.65
N PHE A 4 -32.58 -17.40 -21.48
CA PHE A 4 -32.06 -16.43 -20.54
C PHE A 4 -30.81 -15.78 -21.15
N ASN A 5 -30.91 -14.50 -21.56
CA ASN A 5 -29.74 -13.76 -22.07
C ASN A 5 -29.17 -12.87 -20.97
N PRO A 6 -28.04 -13.27 -20.34
CA PRO A 6 -27.45 -12.50 -19.24
C PRO A 6 -26.93 -11.12 -19.64
N LEU A 7 -26.57 -10.94 -20.93
CA LEU A 7 -26.07 -9.66 -21.44
C LEU A 7 -27.18 -8.58 -21.52
N ALA A 8 -28.44 -8.99 -21.75
CA ALA A 8 -29.56 -8.07 -21.75
C ALA A 8 -29.86 -7.51 -20.35
N GLN A 9 -29.67 -8.31 -19.32
CA GLN A 9 -29.83 -7.87 -17.91
C GLN A 9 -28.78 -6.86 -17.50
N VAL A 10 -27.53 -7.04 -17.90
CA VAL A 10 -26.43 -6.09 -17.61
C VAL A 10 -26.68 -4.74 -18.28
N SER A 11 -27.21 -4.73 -19.50
CA SER A 11 -27.54 -3.48 -20.21
C SER A 11 -28.69 -2.72 -19.55
N LEU A 12 -29.70 -3.41 -19.04
CA LEU A 12 -30.83 -2.81 -18.32
C LEU A 12 -30.39 -2.20 -16.98
N ILE A 13 -29.51 -2.88 -16.25
CA ILE A 13 -28.94 -2.35 -14.99
C ILE A 13 -28.09 -1.11 -15.28
N GLY A 14 -27.26 -1.15 -16.31
CA GLY A 14 -26.44 0.00 -16.73
C GLY A 14 -27.29 1.22 -17.10
N GLN A 15 -28.39 1.03 -17.84
CA GLN A 15 -29.33 2.11 -18.18
C GLN A 15 -30.07 2.66 -16.95
N SER A 16 -30.48 1.80 -16.03
CA SER A 16 -31.15 2.21 -14.79
C SER A 16 -30.22 3.03 -13.89
N VAL A 17 -28.96 2.60 -13.76
CA VAL A 17 -27.94 3.31 -12.98
C VAL A 17 -27.64 4.69 -13.61
N SER A 18 -27.48 4.79 -14.92
CA SER A 18 -27.22 6.07 -15.59
C SER A 18 -28.42 7.03 -15.47
N TYR A 19 -29.64 6.52 -15.50
CA TYR A 19 -30.86 7.33 -15.31
C TYR A 19 -30.96 7.88 -13.87
N ILE A 20 -30.66 7.06 -12.87
CA ILE A 20 -30.62 7.48 -11.45
C ILE A 20 -29.55 8.54 -11.24
N TRP A 21 -28.34 8.35 -11.79
CA TRP A 21 -27.26 9.34 -11.69
C TRP A 21 -27.60 10.65 -12.41
N GLY A 22 -28.22 10.59 -13.58
CA GLY A 22 -28.71 11.78 -14.28
C GLY A 22 -29.74 12.54 -13.48
N SER A 23 -30.68 11.85 -12.83
CA SER A 23 -31.74 12.47 -12.00
C SER A 23 -31.16 13.09 -10.73
N ILE A 24 -30.19 12.44 -10.07
CA ILE A 24 -29.53 12.97 -8.88
C ILE A 24 -28.68 14.21 -9.22
N ALA A 25 -28.04 14.23 -10.38
CA ALA A 25 -27.22 15.36 -10.82
C ALA A 25 -28.03 16.63 -11.10
N THR A 26 -29.33 16.51 -11.45
CA THR A 26 -30.21 17.65 -11.73
C THR A 26 -30.89 18.23 -10.51
N ILE A 27 -30.98 17.50 -9.39
CA ILE A 27 -31.59 17.96 -8.14
C ILE A 27 -30.94 19.23 -7.55
N PRO A 28 -29.58 19.37 -7.52
CA PRO A 28 -28.93 20.57 -6.99
C PRO A 28 -29.29 21.86 -7.75
N GLY A 29 -29.51 21.77 -9.06
CA GLY A 29 -29.90 22.91 -9.88
C GLY A 29 -31.32 23.42 -9.59
N GLN A 30 -32.24 22.53 -9.24
CA GLN A 30 -33.62 22.90 -8.89
C GLN A 30 -33.75 23.49 -7.47
N LEU A 31 -32.80 23.18 -6.57
CA LEU A 31 -32.75 23.72 -5.20
C LEU A 31 -31.94 25.01 -5.09
N GLY A 32 -31.51 25.62 -6.20
CA GLY A 32 -30.68 26.83 -6.17
C GLY A 32 -29.28 26.66 -5.55
N LEU A 33 -28.89 25.41 -5.29
CA LEU A 33 -27.54 25.07 -4.85
C LEU A 33 -26.64 25.03 -6.09
N THR A 34 -26.10 26.18 -6.47
CA THR A 34 -25.06 26.24 -7.52
C THR A 34 -23.93 25.29 -7.13
N PRO A 35 -23.47 24.41 -8.01
CA PRO A 35 -22.33 23.58 -7.72
C PRO A 35 -21.14 24.50 -7.45
N LYS A 36 -20.68 24.52 -6.21
CA LYS A 36 -19.47 25.21 -5.84
C LYS A 36 -18.35 24.67 -6.69
N ALA A 37 -17.74 25.54 -7.50
CA ALA A 37 -16.61 25.31 -8.41
C ALA A 37 -16.29 23.84 -8.69
N GLU A 38 -16.37 23.44 -9.95
CA GLU A 38 -15.81 22.15 -10.43
C GLU A 38 -14.43 21.98 -9.78
N ILE A 39 -14.33 21.02 -8.87
CA ILE A 39 -13.04 20.59 -8.38
C ILE A 39 -12.35 19.99 -9.60
N GLN A 40 -11.54 20.79 -10.30
CA GLN A 40 -10.66 20.30 -11.35
C GLN A 40 -9.69 19.32 -10.68
N MET A 41 -10.11 18.05 -10.65
CA MET A 41 -9.25 16.98 -10.19
C MET A 41 -8.05 16.93 -11.13
N SER A 42 -6.90 17.30 -10.60
CA SER A 42 -5.66 17.18 -11.38
C SER A 42 -5.49 15.70 -11.79
N PRO A 43 -5.12 15.44 -13.04
CA PRO A 43 -4.95 14.06 -13.52
C PRO A 43 -4.03 13.26 -12.59
N LEU A 44 -4.34 11.99 -12.36
CA LEU A 44 -3.59 11.11 -11.46
C LEU A 44 -2.07 11.10 -11.74
N TRP A 45 -1.66 11.26 -12.99
CA TRP A 45 -0.25 11.33 -13.34
C TRP A 45 0.44 12.60 -12.80
N LYS A 46 -0.26 13.74 -12.67
CA LYS A 46 0.27 14.95 -12.02
C LYS A 46 0.41 14.74 -10.51
N LEU A 47 -0.56 14.07 -9.88
CA LEU A 47 -0.46 13.68 -8.47
C LEU A 47 0.71 12.72 -8.25
N ALA A 48 0.89 11.73 -9.12
CA ALA A 48 2.01 10.81 -9.09
C ALA A 48 3.37 11.53 -9.30
N ALA A 49 3.44 12.49 -10.21
CA ALA A 49 4.65 13.29 -10.42
C ALA A 49 5.00 14.13 -9.17
N ASN A 50 3.99 14.63 -8.46
CA ASN A 50 4.15 15.39 -7.22
C ASN A 50 4.33 14.50 -5.97
N ALA A 51 4.19 13.17 -6.10
CA ALA A 51 4.39 12.22 -5.00
C ALA A 51 5.83 12.22 -4.44
N GLY A 52 6.75 12.91 -5.12
CA GLY A 52 8.11 13.13 -4.65
C GLY A 52 8.94 11.85 -4.54
N PRO A 53 9.93 11.81 -3.63
CA PRO A 53 10.85 10.68 -3.51
C PRO A 53 10.20 9.40 -2.95
N PHE A 54 9.02 9.48 -2.31
CA PHE A 54 8.41 8.36 -1.60
C PHE A 54 8.10 7.18 -2.51
N VAL A 55 7.53 7.44 -3.70
CA VAL A 55 7.23 6.38 -4.69
C VAL A 55 8.50 5.72 -5.19
N LYS A 56 9.57 6.50 -5.41
CA LYS A 56 10.87 5.95 -5.85
C LYS A 56 11.50 5.07 -4.77
N ILE A 57 11.46 5.51 -3.51
CA ILE A 57 11.96 4.74 -2.37
C ILE A 57 11.15 3.45 -2.20
N ALA A 58 9.82 3.54 -2.29
CA ALA A 58 8.95 2.36 -2.23
C ALA A 58 9.25 1.39 -3.38
N ALA A 59 9.46 1.88 -4.60
CA ALA A 59 9.81 1.04 -5.74
C ALA A 59 11.15 0.31 -5.54
N LEU A 60 12.18 1.01 -5.05
CA LEU A 60 13.47 0.40 -4.72
C LEU A 60 13.33 -0.63 -3.59
N SER A 61 12.57 -0.31 -2.54
CA SER A 61 12.28 -1.24 -1.45
C SER A 61 11.55 -2.49 -1.95
N GLY A 62 10.56 -2.32 -2.84
CA GLY A 62 9.83 -3.42 -3.44
C GLY A 62 10.73 -4.31 -4.31
N ALA A 63 11.59 -3.72 -5.12
CA ALA A 63 12.57 -4.47 -5.91
C ALA A 63 13.52 -5.27 -5.00
N ALA A 64 13.99 -4.67 -3.90
CA ALA A 64 14.80 -5.36 -2.91
C ALA A 64 14.04 -6.52 -2.25
N ALA A 65 12.76 -6.33 -1.90
CA ALA A 65 11.93 -7.37 -1.32
C ALA A 65 11.75 -8.56 -2.26
N VAL A 66 11.51 -8.31 -3.56
CA VAL A 66 11.41 -9.37 -4.59
C VAL A 66 12.73 -10.13 -4.74
N THR A 67 13.84 -9.39 -4.83
CA THR A 67 15.18 -10.00 -4.97
C THR A 67 15.52 -10.87 -3.77
N LEU A 68 15.29 -10.37 -2.55
CA LEU A 68 15.49 -11.15 -1.33
C LEU A 68 14.54 -12.36 -1.28
N GLY A 69 13.28 -12.19 -1.70
CA GLY A 69 12.30 -13.27 -1.78
C GLY A 69 12.77 -14.42 -2.67
N ALA A 70 13.21 -14.08 -3.87
CA ALA A 70 13.77 -15.06 -4.82
C ALA A 70 15.02 -15.76 -4.26
N TYR A 71 15.96 -14.98 -3.70
CA TYR A 71 17.19 -15.53 -3.13
C TYR A 71 16.90 -16.45 -1.93
N GLY A 72 16.03 -16.02 -1.01
CA GLY A 72 15.71 -16.79 0.20
C GLY A 72 15.00 -18.11 -0.11
N SER A 73 14.11 -18.14 -1.09
CA SER A 73 13.41 -19.36 -1.50
C SER A 73 14.35 -20.47 -2.00
N HIS A 74 15.48 -20.08 -2.60
CA HIS A 74 16.48 -21.03 -3.10
C HIS A 74 17.56 -21.38 -2.08
N LYS A 75 17.88 -20.48 -1.16
CA LYS A 75 19.02 -20.63 -0.23
C LYS A 75 18.64 -21.29 1.08
N LEU A 76 17.42 -21.07 1.59
CA LEU A 76 17.01 -21.50 2.91
C LEU A 76 16.34 -22.88 2.86
N SER A 77 16.96 -23.86 3.52
CA SER A 77 16.42 -25.22 3.68
C SER A 77 15.91 -25.49 5.09
N GLU A 78 16.55 -24.89 6.10
CA GLU A 78 16.18 -25.08 7.50
C GLU A 78 14.83 -24.43 7.81
N LYS A 79 13.94 -25.19 8.47
CA LYS A 79 12.55 -24.80 8.74
C LYS A 79 12.44 -23.49 9.54
N ASP A 80 13.26 -23.37 10.59
CA ASP A 80 13.21 -22.20 11.49
C ASP A 80 13.70 -20.93 10.77
N GLN A 81 14.79 -21.04 9.99
CA GLN A 81 15.32 -19.93 9.19
C GLN A 81 14.32 -19.48 8.13
N LYS A 82 13.65 -20.44 7.48
CA LYS A 82 12.62 -20.16 6.50
C LYS A 82 11.44 -19.41 7.10
N GLN A 83 10.98 -19.81 8.28
CA GLN A 83 9.88 -19.13 8.98
C GLN A 83 10.22 -17.68 9.34
N VAL A 84 11.43 -17.43 9.84
CA VAL A 84 11.91 -16.06 10.14
C VAL A 84 12.02 -15.24 8.87
N PHE A 85 12.52 -15.82 7.80
CA PHE A 85 12.62 -15.19 6.49
C PHE A 85 11.24 -14.81 5.92
N GLU A 86 10.28 -15.72 5.95
CA GLU A 86 8.92 -15.49 5.48
C GLU A 86 8.24 -14.35 6.26
N THR A 87 8.48 -14.29 7.57
CA THR A 87 8.01 -13.17 8.40
C THR A 87 8.63 -11.87 7.93
N ALA A 88 9.95 -11.81 7.76
CA ALA A 88 10.64 -10.62 7.27
C ALA A 88 10.12 -10.16 5.91
N SER A 89 9.99 -11.09 4.97
CA SER A 89 9.52 -10.83 3.60
C SER A 89 8.09 -10.27 3.60
N ARG A 90 7.20 -10.87 4.38
CA ARG A 90 5.81 -10.40 4.51
C ARG A 90 5.73 -8.97 5.04
N TYR A 91 6.45 -8.67 6.12
CA TYR A 91 6.50 -7.33 6.70
C TYR A 91 7.16 -6.34 5.74
N HIS A 92 8.23 -6.72 5.06
CA HIS A 92 8.89 -5.87 4.07
C HIS A 92 7.92 -5.45 2.96
N PHE A 93 7.21 -6.40 2.34
CA PHE A 93 6.24 -6.10 1.28
C PHE A 93 5.09 -5.22 1.78
N ILE A 94 4.49 -5.55 2.93
CA ILE A 94 3.36 -4.78 3.47
C ILE A 94 3.75 -3.32 3.71
N HIS A 95 4.91 -3.08 4.33
CA HIS A 95 5.34 -1.72 4.66
C HIS A 95 5.87 -0.96 3.44
N THR A 96 6.42 -1.67 2.46
CA THR A 96 6.73 -1.09 1.14
C THR A 96 5.47 -0.60 0.43
N LEU A 97 4.37 -1.38 0.46
CA LEU A 97 3.08 -0.95 -0.09
C LEU A 97 2.50 0.23 0.69
N ALA A 98 2.61 0.23 2.03
CA ALA A 98 2.20 1.36 2.84
C ALA A 98 2.90 2.66 2.45
N MET A 99 4.18 2.59 2.08
CA MET A 99 4.95 3.76 1.64
C MET A 99 4.40 4.39 0.35
N LEU A 100 3.70 3.65 -0.51
CA LEU A 100 3.00 4.21 -1.68
C LEU A 100 1.83 5.13 -1.27
N GLY A 101 1.28 4.97 -0.08
CA GLY A 101 0.24 5.82 0.50
C GLY A 101 0.76 7.13 1.10
N LEU A 102 2.06 7.25 1.36
CA LEU A 102 2.65 8.43 2.01
C LEU A 102 2.34 9.79 1.35
N PRO A 103 2.28 9.90 0.00
CA PRO A 103 1.94 11.16 -0.65
C PRO A 103 0.57 11.72 -0.24
N PHE A 104 -0.34 10.88 0.23
CA PHE A 104 -1.70 11.26 0.66
C PHE A 104 -1.76 11.64 2.14
N CYS A 105 -0.69 11.41 2.91
CA CYS A 105 -0.64 11.67 4.35
C CYS A 105 -0.11 13.08 4.63
N ARG A 106 -0.66 13.72 5.67
CA ARG A 106 -0.18 15.03 6.13
C ARG A 106 1.21 14.94 6.75
N ALA A 107 1.42 13.96 7.64
CA ALA A 107 2.69 13.71 8.32
C ALA A 107 3.62 12.76 7.55
N ARG A 108 3.63 12.85 6.21
CA ARG A 108 4.32 11.89 5.31
C ARG A 108 5.79 11.66 5.61
N TYR A 109 6.55 12.70 5.99
CA TYR A 109 7.98 12.55 6.32
C TYR A 109 8.20 11.78 7.62
N LEU A 110 7.37 12.05 8.63
CA LEU A 110 7.41 11.32 9.89
C LEU A 110 7.08 9.83 9.66
N ALA A 111 5.97 9.56 8.98
CA ALA A 111 5.57 8.20 8.64
C ALA A 111 6.64 7.47 7.81
N ALA A 112 7.23 8.15 6.80
CA ALA A 112 8.30 7.59 5.99
C ALA A 112 9.52 7.18 6.83
N THR A 113 9.97 8.05 7.72
CA THR A 113 11.13 7.79 8.59
C THR A 113 10.90 6.56 9.46
N PHE A 114 9.72 6.45 10.09
CA PHE A 114 9.41 5.32 10.94
C PHE A 114 9.19 4.02 10.16
N LEU A 115 8.52 4.06 9.00
CA LEU A 115 8.35 2.87 8.17
C LEU A 115 9.70 2.36 7.63
N LEU A 116 10.57 3.25 7.14
CA LEU A 116 11.91 2.87 6.69
C LEU A 116 12.78 2.33 7.82
N SER A 117 12.78 2.98 8.99
CA SER A 117 13.49 2.48 10.16
C SER A 117 12.98 1.10 10.57
N GLY A 118 11.67 0.88 10.52
CA GLY A 118 11.07 -0.43 10.77
C GLY A 118 11.54 -1.49 9.76
N ILE A 119 11.58 -1.17 8.46
CA ILE A 119 12.09 -2.11 7.43
C ILE A 119 13.55 -2.48 7.74
N VAL A 120 14.40 -1.50 8.06
CA VAL A 120 15.81 -1.77 8.35
C VAL A 120 15.99 -2.57 9.64
N LEU A 121 15.35 -2.14 10.73
CA LEU A 121 15.54 -2.74 12.05
C LEU A 121 14.79 -4.07 12.23
N PHE A 122 13.57 -4.19 11.73
CA PHE A 122 12.79 -5.42 11.85
C PHE A 122 13.14 -6.41 10.73
N CYS A 123 12.91 -6.02 9.47
CA CYS A 123 13.12 -6.94 8.36
C CYS A 123 14.61 -7.23 8.15
N GLY A 124 15.48 -6.22 8.27
CA GLY A 124 16.92 -6.39 8.13
C GLY A 124 17.50 -7.37 9.15
N THR A 125 17.13 -7.26 10.43
CA THR A 125 17.61 -8.19 11.48
C THR A 125 17.06 -9.61 11.29
N CYS A 126 15.79 -9.74 10.87
CA CYS A 126 15.20 -11.04 10.57
C CYS A 126 15.86 -11.69 9.34
N TYR A 127 16.12 -10.93 8.27
CA TYR A 127 16.87 -11.44 7.12
C TYR A 127 18.29 -11.87 7.50
N TYR A 128 18.99 -11.05 8.28
CA TYR A 128 20.31 -11.40 8.79
C TYR A 128 20.28 -12.73 9.54
N SER A 129 19.37 -12.85 10.52
CA SER A 129 19.24 -14.07 11.30
C SER A 129 18.86 -15.28 10.45
N ALA A 130 17.99 -15.11 9.45
CA ALA A 130 17.59 -16.18 8.55
C ALA A 130 18.75 -16.69 7.68
N PHE A 131 19.61 -15.79 7.16
CA PHE A 131 20.71 -16.19 6.28
C PHE A 131 21.96 -16.67 7.00
N THR A 132 22.24 -16.15 8.18
CA THR A 132 23.47 -16.48 8.93
C THR A 132 23.24 -17.50 10.06
N GLY A 133 22.01 -17.67 10.51
CA GLY A 133 21.66 -18.42 11.72
C GLY A 133 22.03 -17.68 13.01
N ASP A 134 22.69 -16.51 12.94
CA ASP A 134 23.13 -15.72 14.08
C ASP A 134 22.01 -14.81 14.59
N LYS A 135 21.76 -14.85 15.89
CA LYS A 135 20.70 -14.09 16.58
C LYS A 135 21.21 -12.80 17.23
N LYS A 136 22.42 -12.36 16.92
CA LYS A 136 23.10 -11.21 17.53
C LYS A 136 22.24 -9.94 17.54
N TYR A 137 21.53 -9.69 16.45
CA TYR A 137 20.73 -8.46 16.27
C TYR A 137 19.24 -8.62 16.61
N ASN A 138 18.81 -9.78 17.11
CA ASN A 138 17.39 -10.02 17.44
C ASN A 138 16.82 -9.02 18.47
N LYS A 139 17.68 -8.38 19.28
CA LYS A 139 17.27 -7.33 20.23
C LYS A 139 16.74 -6.07 19.54
N LEU A 140 17.12 -5.83 18.26
CA LEU A 140 16.65 -4.67 17.48
C LEU A 140 15.31 -4.94 16.81
N THR A 141 14.93 -6.20 16.62
CA THR A 141 13.66 -6.57 15.97
C THR A 141 12.43 -5.96 16.67
N PRO A 142 12.28 -6.01 18.01
CA PRO A 142 11.16 -5.37 18.68
C PRO A 142 11.12 -3.86 18.48
N ILE A 143 12.29 -3.20 18.47
CA ILE A 143 12.40 -1.76 18.21
C ILE A 143 11.90 -1.43 16.81
N GLY A 144 12.28 -2.24 15.81
CA GLY A 144 11.76 -2.12 14.43
C GLY A 144 10.24 -2.30 14.37
N GLY A 145 9.69 -3.24 15.14
CA GLY A 145 8.24 -3.42 15.27
C GLY A 145 7.52 -2.19 15.83
N MET A 146 8.12 -1.56 16.87
CA MET A 146 7.60 -0.29 17.40
C MET A 146 7.66 0.84 16.38
N CYS A 147 8.72 0.91 15.57
CA CYS A 147 8.80 1.87 14.46
C CYS A 147 7.65 1.68 13.47
N PHE A 148 7.31 0.44 13.12
CA PHE A 148 6.16 0.19 12.24
C PHE A 148 4.85 0.71 12.84
N ILE A 149 4.59 0.44 14.12
CA ILE A 149 3.38 0.91 14.81
C ILE A 149 3.30 2.44 14.75
N VAL A 150 4.38 3.14 15.11
CA VAL A 150 4.42 4.61 15.06
C VAL A 150 4.29 5.11 13.63
N GLY A 151 4.90 4.43 12.64
CA GLY A 151 4.76 4.74 11.23
C GLY A 151 3.30 4.70 10.78
N TRP A 152 2.57 3.64 11.09
CA TRP A 152 1.14 3.50 10.77
C TRP A 152 0.29 4.56 11.46
N LEU A 153 0.50 4.80 12.76
CA LEU A 153 -0.23 5.84 13.50
C LEU A 153 0.03 7.24 12.92
N SER A 154 1.25 7.50 12.46
CA SER A 154 1.60 8.77 11.81
C SER A 154 0.88 9.00 10.47
N MET A 155 0.39 7.94 9.82
CA MET A 155 -0.40 8.06 8.60
C MET A 155 -1.85 8.52 8.86
N CYS A 156 -2.32 8.42 10.10
CA CYS A 156 -3.66 8.87 10.48
C CYS A 156 -3.77 10.39 10.76
N VAL A 157 -2.63 11.09 10.82
CA VAL A 157 -2.53 12.52 11.12
C VAL A 157 -2.22 13.32 9.86
#